data_8d4289af6cb7817ffa6379dee9e89422
#
_entry.id   8d4289af6cb7817ffa6379dee9e89422
#
_cell.length_a   1.000
_cell.length_b   1.000
_cell.length_c   1.000
_cell.angle_alpha   90.00
_cell.angle_beta   90.00
_cell.angle_gamma   90.00
#
_symmetry.space_group_name_H-M   'P 1'
#
loop_
_entity.id
_entity.type
_entity.pdbx_description
1 polymer ?
#
loop_
_entity_poly.entity_id
_entity_poly.type
_entity_poly.pdbx_seq_one_letter_code
_entity_poly.pdbx_strand_id
1 'polypeptide(L)'
;IFSFALPLLMGNLFNQLYNVVDTAIVGRALGADALAAVGSTGNINACLFLLLAGLATGVSVIVSQYWGAERYDELRRLLGTFLTLLLAASVVMSLLGVLLAGPMLRLLQVPENLLDAGVTYLRITAGFLLGNALYNAAGAVLRSTGDSRTPLAAMVVSSLCNIVLDL
;
A
#
# COMPACT_ATOMS: atom_id res chain seq x y z
N ILE A 1 -20.25 1.29 -17.39
CA ILE A 1 -18.96 2.05 -17.26
C ILE A 1 -19.07 3.03 -16.09
N PHE A 2 -20.06 3.93 -16.04
CA PHE A 2 -20.21 4.92 -14.95
C PHE A 2 -20.35 4.28 -13.57
N SER A 3 -21.14 3.21 -13.43
CA SER A 3 -21.34 2.49 -12.15
C SER A 3 -20.06 1.84 -11.60
N PHE A 4 -19.06 1.60 -12.46
CA PHE A 4 -17.77 1.05 -12.07
C PHE A 4 -16.72 2.17 -11.85
N ALA A 5 -16.73 3.19 -12.70
CA ALA A 5 -15.77 4.29 -12.64
C ALA A 5 -15.99 5.19 -11.41
N LEU A 6 -17.25 5.47 -11.05
CA LEU A 6 -17.58 6.35 -9.93
C LEU A 6 -17.02 5.86 -8.59
N PRO A 7 -17.19 4.57 -8.19
CA PRO A 7 -16.56 4.05 -6.98
C PRO A 7 -15.03 4.17 -6.98
N LEU A 8 -14.37 3.97 -8.13
CA LEU A 8 -12.91 4.11 -8.24
C LEU A 8 -12.46 5.56 -8.06
N LEU A 9 -13.17 6.52 -8.67
CA LEU A 9 -12.90 7.95 -8.50
C LEU A 9 -13.11 8.40 -7.06
N MET A 10 -14.21 7.99 -6.45
CA MET A 10 -14.49 8.27 -5.04
C MET A 10 -13.42 7.66 -4.15
N GLY A 11 -12.96 6.44 -4.46
CA GLY A 11 -11.87 5.79 -3.75
C GLY A 11 -10.58 6.60 -3.79
N ASN A 12 -10.17 7.03 -4.96
CA ASN A 12 -8.98 7.86 -5.09
C ASN A 12 -9.12 9.20 -4.36
N LEU A 13 -10.30 9.82 -4.41
CA LEU A 13 -10.56 11.07 -3.70
C LEU A 13 -10.48 10.89 -2.18
N PHE A 14 -11.10 9.84 -1.63
CA PHE A 14 -10.98 9.52 -0.20
C PHE A 14 -9.53 9.24 0.22
N ASN A 15 -8.77 8.53 -0.61
CA ASN A 15 -7.35 8.28 -0.33
C ASN A 15 -6.54 9.59 -0.29
N GLN A 16 -6.81 10.54 -1.20
CA GLN A 16 -6.13 11.84 -1.18
C GLN A 16 -6.54 12.68 0.02
N LEU A 17 -7.83 12.71 0.38
CA LEU A 17 -8.30 13.41 1.58
C LEU A 17 -7.64 12.84 2.85
N TYR A 18 -7.59 11.52 2.96
CA TYR A 18 -6.89 10.83 4.05
C TYR A 18 -5.42 11.27 4.14
N ASN A 19 -4.67 11.24 3.03
CA ASN A 19 -3.26 11.64 3.03
C ASN A 19 -3.07 13.11 3.46
N VAL A 20 -3.99 14.00 3.08
CA VAL A 20 -3.95 15.41 3.52
C VAL A 20 -4.20 15.55 5.01
N VAL A 21 -5.21 14.82 5.54
CA VAL A 21 -5.55 14.84 6.97
C VAL A 21 -4.39 14.28 7.80
N ASP A 22 -3.87 13.10 7.44
CA ASP A 22 -2.73 12.47 8.11
C ASP A 22 -1.51 13.40 8.14
N THR A 23 -1.14 13.97 6.99
CA THR A 23 -0.04 14.95 6.90
C THR A 23 -0.26 16.16 7.80
N ALA A 24 -1.50 16.66 7.87
CA ALA A 24 -1.84 17.80 8.73
C ALA A 24 -1.77 17.46 10.23
N ILE A 25 -2.19 16.26 10.61
CA ILE A 25 -2.12 15.76 12.01
C ILE A 25 -0.67 15.58 12.41
N VAL A 26 0.15 14.87 11.60
CA VAL A 26 1.57 14.66 11.86
C VAL A 26 2.30 16.01 11.99
N GLY A 27 2.06 16.94 11.07
CA GLY A 27 2.71 18.26 11.11
C GLY A 27 2.33 19.07 12.34
N ARG A 28 1.07 18.98 12.82
CA ARG A 28 0.62 19.72 14.01
C ARG A 28 1.02 19.05 15.32
N ALA A 29 0.96 17.74 15.40
CA ALA A 29 1.21 16.99 16.63
C ALA A 29 2.70 16.79 16.89
N LEU A 30 3.50 16.49 15.86
CA LEU A 30 4.91 16.10 15.98
C LEU A 30 5.88 17.16 15.44
N GLY A 31 5.36 18.21 14.78
CA GLY A 31 6.17 19.31 14.28
C GLY A 31 6.79 19.11 12.91
N ALA A 32 7.52 20.13 12.45
CA ALA A 32 8.10 20.19 11.10
C ALA A 32 9.18 19.12 10.86
N ASP A 33 9.98 18.78 11.87
CA ASP A 33 11.05 17.80 11.75
C ASP A 33 10.49 16.38 11.53
N ALA A 34 9.43 16.01 12.23
CA ALA A 34 8.75 14.72 12.01
C ALA A 34 8.15 14.64 10.60
N LEU A 35 7.51 15.73 10.15
CA LEU A 35 6.96 15.81 8.80
C LEU A 35 8.06 15.69 7.73
N ALA A 36 9.22 16.34 7.94
CA ALA A 36 10.36 16.24 7.04
C ALA A 36 10.97 14.81 7.04
N ALA A 37 11.02 14.14 8.19
CA ALA A 37 11.47 12.76 8.29
C ALA A 37 10.53 11.80 7.52
N VAL A 38 9.22 11.93 7.70
CA VAL A 38 8.21 11.16 6.95
C VAL A 38 8.33 11.44 5.45
N GLY A 39 8.43 12.71 5.04
CA GLY A 39 8.59 13.12 3.65
C GLY A 39 9.85 12.54 3.00
N SER A 40 10.97 12.51 3.71
CA SER A 40 12.23 11.95 3.21
C SER A 40 12.20 10.44 2.96
N THR A 41 11.32 9.70 3.68
CA THR A 41 11.13 8.26 3.48
C THR A 41 10.12 7.92 2.38
N GLY A 42 9.33 8.91 1.94
CA GLY A 42 8.20 8.71 1.03
C GLY A 42 8.57 8.02 -0.27
N ASN A 43 9.70 8.40 -0.89
CA ASN A 43 10.16 7.79 -2.14
C ASN A 43 10.56 6.32 -1.97
N ILE A 44 11.19 5.96 -0.84
CA ILE A 44 11.57 4.58 -0.53
C ILE A 44 10.30 3.74 -0.32
N ASN A 45 9.39 4.23 0.51
CA ASN A 45 8.10 3.57 0.75
C ASN A 45 7.32 3.39 -0.56
N ALA A 46 7.24 4.42 -1.41
CA ALA A 46 6.59 4.34 -2.70
C ALA A 46 7.22 3.25 -3.60
N CYS A 47 8.56 3.15 -3.63
CA CYS A 47 9.25 2.12 -4.39
C CYS A 47 8.89 0.70 -3.90
N LEU A 48 8.92 0.46 -2.59
CA LEU A 48 8.56 -0.81 -1.98
C LEU A 48 7.10 -1.19 -2.29
N PHE A 49 6.18 -0.23 -2.16
CA PHE A 49 4.76 -0.45 -2.44
C PHE A 49 4.47 -0.68 -3.92
N LEU A 50 5.10 0.09 -4.82
CA LEU A 50 4.88 -0.03 -6.27
C LEU A 50 5.35 -1.38 -6.81
N LEU A 51 6.43 -1.95 -6.29
CA LEU A 51 6.87 -3.28 -6.70
C LEU A 51 5.81 -4.35 -6.38
N LEU A 52 5.23 -4.33 -5.19
CA LEU A 52 4.18 -5.27 -4.79
C LEU A 52 2.85 -5.00 -5.49
N ALA A 53 2.49 -3.72 -5.68
CA ALA A 53 1.30 -3.32 -6.44
C ALA A 53 1.41 -3.73 -7.92
N GLY A 54 2.62 -3.69 -8.49
CA GLY A 54 2.89 -4.18 -9.85
C GLY A 54 2.58 -5.67 -10.01
N LEU A 55 2.97 -6.50 -9.03
CA LEU A 55 2.62 -7.93 -9.00
C LEU A 55 1.10 -8.13 -8.96
N ALA A 56 0.39 -7.41 -8.09
CA ALA A 56 -1.07 -7.48 -7.98
C ALA A 56 -1.77 -7.04 -9.27
N THR A 57 -1.27 -5.98 -9.91
CA THR A 57 -1.80 -5.48 -11.19
C THR A 57 -1.58 -6.49 -12.32
N GLY A 58 -0.39 -7.09 -12.41
CA GLY A 58 -0.09 -8.12 -13.42
C GLY A 58 -1.03 -9.33 -13.30
N VAL A 59 -1.24 -9.82 -12.08
CA VAL A 59 -2.13 -10.96 -11.84
C VAL A 59 -3.60 -10.60 -12.08
N SER A 60 -4.03 -9.37 -11.80
CA SER A 60 -5.41 -8.94 -12.02
C SER A 60 -5.88 -9.09 -13.47
N VAL A 61 -4.98 -8.94 -14.44
CA VAL A 61 -5.26 -9.16 -15.86
C VAL A 61 -5.60 -10.63 -16.13
N ILE A 62 -4.82 -11.57 -15.58
CA ILE A 62 -5.05 -13.01 -15.76
C ILE A 62 -6.32 -13.44 -15.01
N VAL A 63 -6.56 -12.88 -13.82
CA VAL A 63 -7.79 -13.11 -13.04
C VAL A 63 -9.02 -12.71 -13.86
N SER A 64 -9.02 -11.53 -14.50
CA SER A 64 -10.16 -11.08 -15.31
C SER A 64 -10.40 -11.98 -16.53
N GLN A 65 -9.33 -12.52 -17.15
CA GLN A 65 -9.44 -13.45 -18.28
C GLN A 65 -10.03 -14.79 -17.85
N TYR A 66 -9.54 -15.40 -16.76
CA TYR A 66 -10.07 -16.66 -16.26
C TYR A 66 -11.50 -16.52 -15.73
N TRP A 67 -11.79 -15.40 -15.05
CA TRP A 67 -13.14 -15.09 -14.58
C TRP A 67 -14.12 -14.96 -15.75
N GLY A 68 -13.77 -14.19 -16.78
CA GLY A 68 -14.62 -14.00 -17.97
C GLY A 68 -14.77 -15.26 -18.83
N ALA A 69 -13.82 -16.19 -18.76
CA ALA A 69 -13.87 -17.49 -19.42
C ALA A 69 -14.52 -18.58 -18.56
N GLU A 70 -15.00 -18.27 -17.34
CA GLU A 70 -15.60 -19.22 -16.39
C GLU A 70 -14.67 -20.37 -15.96
N ARG A 71 -13.35 -20.16 -16.09
CA ARG A 71 -12.32 -21.15 -15.77
C ARG A 71 -11.94 -21.10 -14.28
N TYR A 72 -12.85 -21.45 -13.41
CA TYR A 72 -12.71 -21.27 -11.96
C TYR A 72 -11.63 -22.15 -11.32
N ASP A 73 -11.36 -23.33 -11.87
CA ASP A 73 -10.32 -24.23 -11.34
C ASP A 73 -8.92 -23.67 -11.58
N GLU A 74 -8.68 -23.12 -12.77
CA GLU A 74 -7.41 -22.45 -13.09
C GLU A 74 -7.28 -21.15 -12.31
N LEU A 75 -8.38 -20.41 -12.13
CA LEU A 75 -8.40 -19.22 -11.29
C LEU A 75 -7.99 -19.52 -9.84
N ARG A 76 -8.51 -20.58 -9.24
CA ARG A 76 -8.14 -21.00 -7.89
C ARG A 76 -6.65 -21.33 -7.78
N ARG A 77 -6.09 -22.06 -8.75
CA ARG A 77 -4.67 -22.39 -8.79
C ARG A 77 -3.81 -21.14 -8.96
N LEU A 78 -4.22 -20.24 -9.85
CA LEU A 78 -3.55 -18.94 -10.05
C LEU A 78 -3.53 -18.14 -8.75
N LEU A 79 -4.67 -17.98 -8.07
CA LEU A 79 -4.77 -17.22 -6.81
C LEU A 79 -3.92 -17.85 -5.70
N GLY A 80 -3.88 -19.18 -5.59
CA GLY A 80 -3.01 -19.88 -4.63
C GLY A 80 -1.53 -19.61 -4.89
N THR A 81 -1.09 -19.73 -6.14
CA THR A 81 0.30 -19.44 -6.54
C THR A 81 0.63 -17.95 -6.32
N PHE A 82 -0.27 -17.07 -6.73
CA PHE A 82 -0.11 -15.63 -6.55
C PHE A 82 0.04 -15.26 -5.08
N LEU A 83 -0.84 -15.79 -4.21
CA LEU A 83 -0.77 -15.53 -2.77
C LEU A 83 0.57 -15.97 -2.18
N THR A 84 1.05 -17.14 -2.54
CA THR A 84 2.34 -17.66 -2.09
C THR A 84 3.49 -16.76 -2.53
N LEU A 85 3.51 -16.36 -3.80
CA LEU A 85 4.52 -15.45 -4.33
C LEU A 85 4.45 -14.06 -3.68
N LEU A 86 3.24 -13.54 -3.48
CA LEU A 86 3.04 -12.26 -2.83
C LEU A 86 3.53 -12.27 -1.38
N LEU A 87 3.21 -13.33 -0.62
CA LEU A 87 3.69 -13.51 0.74
C LEU A 87 5.22 -13.58 0.78
N ALA A 88 5.83 -14.40 -0.07
CA ALA A 88 7.29 -14.50 -0.14
C ALA A 88 7.94 -13.16 -0.52
N ALA A 89 7.43 -12.49 -1.56
CA ALA A 89 7.94 -11.20 -2.01
C ALA A 89 7.79 -10.13 -0.93
N SER A 90 6.63 -10.04 -0.26
CA SER A 90 6.39 -9.04 0.78
C SER A 90 7.25 -9.27 2.02
N VAL A 91 7.51 -10.53 2.41
CA VAL A 91 8.44 -10.84 3.51
C VAL A 91 9.87 -10.42 3.14
N VAL A 92 10.34 -10.78 1.94
CA VAL A 92 11.68 -10.37 1.48
C VAL A 92 11.80 -8.85 1.43
N MET A 93 10.83 -8.16 0.84
CA MET A 93 10.83 -6.69 0.74
C MET A 93 10.73 -6.02 2.12
N SER A 94 9.96 -6.57 3.03
CA SER A 94 9.87 -6.11 4.43
C SER A 94 11.23 -6.24 5.13
N LEU A 95 11.86 -7.41 5.04
CA LEU A 95 13.18 -7.63 5.62
C LEU A 95 14.24 -6.68 5.03
N LEU A 96 14.27 -6.52 3.71
CA LEU A 96 15.17 -5.57 3.05
C LEU A 96 14.90 -4.13 3.50
N GLY A 97 13.64 -3.72 3.56
CA GLY A 97 13.24 -2.38 4.03
C GLY A 97 13.66 -2.12 5.47
N VAL A 98 13.46 -3.09 6.38
CA VAL A 98 13.87 -2.96 7.79
C VAL A 98 15.39 -2.93 7.96
N LEU A 99 16.10 -3.84 7.27
CA LEU A 99 17.56 -3.98 7.42
C LEU A 99 18.33 -2.84 6.74
N LEU A 100 17.86 -2.41 5.57
CA LEU A 100 18.53 -1.40 4.76
C LEU A 100 18.01 0.02 5.00
N ALA A 101 17.07 0.24 5.93
CA ALA A 101 16.50 1.55 6.21
C ALA A 101 17.58 2.64 6.45
N GLY A 102 18.54 2.37 7.34
CA GLY A 102 19.61 3.31 7.62
C GLY A 102 20.54 3.59 6.42
N PRO A 103 21.12 2.55 5.79
CA PRO A 103 21.93 2.72 4.58
C PRO A 103 21.19 3.46 3.45
N MET A 104 19.92 3.16 3.22
CA MET A 104 19.13 3.82 2.16
C MET A 104 18.94 5.31 2.42
N LEU A 105 18.58 5.70 3.65
CA LEU A 105 18.39 7.11 4.00
C LEU A 105 19.71 7.89 3.98
N ARG A 106 20.83 7.29 4.37
CA ARG A 106 22.16 7.90 4.24
C ARG A 106 22.57 8.08 2.79
N LEU A 107 22.28 7.10 1.92
CA LEU A 107 22.52 7.20 0.48
C LEU A 107 21.71 8.35 -0.16
N LEU A 108 20.50 8.60 0.32
CA LEU A 108 19.66 9.73 -0.09
C LEU A 108 20.07 11.05 0.57
N GLN A 109 21.16 11.07 1.33
CA GLN A 109 21.71 12.27 1.99
C GLN A 109 20.69 12.95 2.92
N VAL A 110 19.86 12.17 3.60
CA VAL A 110 18.94 12.70 4.60
C VAL A 110 19.74 13.33 5.75
N PRO A 111 19.42 14.56 6.20
CA PRO A 111 20.10 15.23 7.28
C PRO A 111 20.18 14.39 8.56
N GLU A 112 21.30 14.46 9.30
CA GLU A 112 21.52 13.63 10.48
C GLU A 112 20.47 13.84 11.58
N ASN A 113 19.97 15.05 11.73
CA ASN A 113 18.91 15.37 12.69
C ASN A 113 17.56 14.67 12.38
N LEU A 114 17.32 14.23 11.13
CA LEU A 114 16.13 13.53 10.70
C LEU A 114 16.34 12.03 10.53
N LEU A 115 17.60 11.56 10.55
CA LEU A 115 17.95 10.20 10.18
C LEU A 115 17.32 9.17 11.12
N ASP A 116 17.41 9.36 12.44
CA ASP A 116 16.88 8.40 13.43
C ASP A 116 15.35 8.29 13.36
N ALA A 117 14.65 9.41 13.23
CA ALA A 117 13.21 9.43 13.06
C ALA A 117 12.80 8.76 11.73
N GLY A 118 13.50 9.09 10.63
CA GLY A 118 13.28 8.50 9.32
C GLY A 118 13.54 6.99 9.29
N VAL A 119 14.62 6.51 9.90
CA VAL A 119 14.93 5.06 10.01
C VAL A 119 13.84 4.33 10.78
N THR A 120 13.41 4.90 11.91
CA THR A 120 12.35 4.30 12.74
C THR A 120 11.05 4.22 11.97
N TYR A 121 10.63 5.31 11.34
CA TYR A 121 9.42 5.34 10.50
C TYR A 121 9.49 4.32 9.35
N LEU A 122 10.61 4.29 8.61
CA LEU A 122 10.77 3.37 7.49
C LEU A 122 10.77 1.90 7.95
N ARG A 123 11.36 1.58 9.09
CA ARG A 123 11.32 0.22 9.66
C ARG A 123 9.91 -0.21 10.03
N ILE A 124 9.14 0.69 10.65
CA ILE A 124 7.75 0.41 11.01
C ILE A 124 6.93 0.18 9.76
N THR A 125 6.96 1.08 8.79
CA THR A 125 6.18 0.97 7.55
C THR A 125 6.57 -0.24 6.71
N ALA A 126 7.87 -0.54 6.61
CA ALA A 126 8.37 -1.75 5.95
C ALA A 126 7.94 -3.03 6.70
N GLY A 127 7.88 -3.02 8.04
CA GLY A 127 7.40 -4.14 8.85
C GLY A 127 5.93 -4.49 8.57
N PHE A 128 5.10 -3.49 8.25
CA PHE A 128 3.68 -3.67 7.91
C PHE A 128 3.41 -3.84 6.40
N LEU A 129 4.45 -3.95 5.57
CA LEU A 129 4.35 -4.07 4.11
C LEU A 129 3.49 -5.26 3.67
N LEU A 130 3.55 -6.38 4.40
CA LEU A 130 2.73 -7.57 4.15
C LEU A 130 1.24 -7.27 4.21
N GLY A 131 0.78 -6.57 5.23
CA GLY A 131 -0.64 -6.18 5.37
C GLY A 131 -1.10 -5.30 4.21
N ASN A 132 -0.27 -4.32 3.83
CA ASN A 132 -0.54 -3.47 2.68
C ASN A 132 -0.59 -4.25 1.36
N ALA A 133 0.34 -5.19 1.16
CA ALA A 133 0.38 -6.04 -0.03
C ALA A 133 -0.89 -6.90 -0.15
N LEU A 134 -1.32 -7.53 0.93
CA LEU A 134 -2.56 -8.33 0.98
C LEU A 134 -3.79 -7.48 0.68
N TYR A 135 -3.89 -6.29 1.27
CA TYR A 135 -4.99 -5.36 1.01
C TYR A 135 -5.06 -4.97 -0.48
N ASN A 136 -3.93 -4.57 -1.06
CA ASN A 136 -3.86 -4.20 -2.47
C ASN A 136 -4.17 -5.36 -3.41
N ALA A 137 -3.66 -6.56 -3.10
CA ALA A 137 -3.91 -7.78 -3.87
C ALA A 137 -5.40 -8.17 -3.83
N ALA A 138 -6.02 -8.19 -2.65
CA ALA A 138 -7.44 -8.46 -2.51
C ALA A 138 -8.29 -7.44 -3.30
N GLY A 139 -7.96 -6.15 -3.18
CA GLY A 139 -8.63 -5.10 -3.94
C GLY A 139 -8.45 -5.24 -5.45
N ALA A 140 -7.27 -5.65 -5.93
CA ALA A 140 -7.01 -5.89 -7.35
C ALA A 140 -7.83 -7.08 -7.87
N VAL A 141 -7.86 -8.19 -7.15
CA VAL A 141 -8.66 -9.39 -7.50
C VAL A 141 -10.15 -9.06 -7.53
N LEU A 142 -10.70 -8.40 -6.53
CA LEU A 142 -12.11 -8.03 -6.48
C LEU A 142 -12.48 -7.10 -7.66
N ARG A 143 -11.67 -6.10 -7.95
CA ARG A 143 -11.91 -5.22 -9.11
C ARG A 143 -11.86 -5.97 -10.43
N SER A 144 -10.97 -6.96 -10.58
CA SER A 144 -10.84 -7.75 -11.81
C SER A 144 -12.02 -8.71 -12.04
N THR A 145 -12.79 -9.05 -10.99
CA THR A 145 -14.04 -9.80 -11.08
C THR A 145 -15.29 -8.91 -11.20
N GLY A 146 -15.10 -7.59 -11.31
CA GLY A 146 -16.19 -6.61 -11.49
C GLY A 146 -16.71 -6.00 -10.19
N ASP A 147 -16.20 -6.41 -9.01
CA ASP A 147 -16.58 -5.82 -7.72
C ASP A 147 -15.66 -4.64 -7.39
N SER A 148 -16.12 -3.43 -7.66
CA SER A 148 -15.45 -2.18 -7.24
C SER A 148 -15.98 -1.60 -5.93
N ARG A 149 -17.13 -2.11 -5.43
CA ARG A 149 -17.78 -1.57 -4.23
C ARG A 149 -17.15 -2.07 -2.94
N THR A 150 -16.83 -3.35 -2.88
CA THR A 150 -16.21 -3.96 -1.69
C THR A 150 -14.84 -3.33 -1.38
N PRO A 151 -13.90 -3.16 -2.33
CA PRO A 151 -12.66 -2.44 -2.09
C PRO A 151 -12.86 -0.98 -1.65
N LEU A 152 -13.86 -0.29 -2.22
CA LEU A 152 -14.21 1.07 -1.80
C LEU A 152 -14.69 1.11 -0.35
N ALA A 153 -15.62 0.22 0.03
CA ALA A 153 -16.13 0.14 1.39
C ALA A 153 -15.01 -0.15 2.40
N ALA A 154 -14.14 -1.12 2.09
CA ALA A 154 -12.97 -1.45 2.91
C ALA A 154 -12.04 -0.24 3.09
N MET A 155 -11.80 0.53 2.02
CA MET A 155 -10.97 1.72 2.07
C MET A 155 -11.59 2.82 2.93
N VAL A 156 -12.90 3.08 2.78
CA VAL A 156 -13.61 4.09 3.60
C VAL A 156 -13.54 3.72 5.08
N VAL A 157 -13.83 2.47 5.42
CA VAL A 157 -13.74 1.98 6.81
C VAL A 157 -12.32 2.12 7.35
N SER A 158 -11.31 1.69 6.58
CA SER A 158 -9.91 1.81 6.99
C SER A 158 -9.49 3.26 7.21
N SER A 159 -9.89 4.18 6.32
CA SER A 159 -9.57 5.61 6.45
C SER A 159 -10.24 6.24 7.67
N LEU A 160 -11.50 5.88 7.95
CA LEU A 160 -12.19 6.36 9.15
C LEU A 160 -11.54 5.83 10.44
N CYS A 161 -11.20 4.54 10.47
CA CYS A 161 -10.48 3.95 11.60
C CYS A 161 -9.13 4.64 11.83
N ASN A 162 -8.40 4.93 10.76
CA ASN A 162 -7.12 5.61 10.85
C ASN A 162 -7.29 7.03 11.43
N ILE A 163 -8.20 7.85 10.88
CA ILE A 163 -8.47 9.20 11.41
C ILE A 163 -8.82 9.17 12.91
N VAL A 164 -9.59 8.16 13.35
CA VAL A 164 -9.94 8.02 14.78
C VAL A 164 -8.73 7.62 15.63
N LEU A 165 -7.80 6.82 15.07
CA LEU A 165 -6.60 6.38 15.79
C LEU A 165 -5.51 7.48 15.84
N ASP A 166 -5.53 8.42 14.90
CA ASP A 166 -4.58 9.54 14.82
C ASP A 166 -4.97 10.72 15.75
N LEU A 167 -6.20 10.74 16.29
CA LEU A 167 -6.72 11.73 17.24
C LEU A 167 -6.43 11.38 18.70
#